data_fab3eedeae2c4ad8e65f4173bf243db6
#
_entry.id   fab3eedeae2c4ad8e65f4173bf243db6
#
_cell.length_a   1.000
_cell.length_b   1.000
_cell.length_c   1.000
_cell.angle_alpha   90.00
_cell.angle_beta   90.00
_cell.angle_gamma   90.00
#
_symmetry.space_group_name_H-M   'P 1'
#
loop_
_entity.id
_entity.type
_entity.pdbx_description
1 polymer ?
#
loop_
_entity_poly.entity_id
_entity_poly.type
_entity_poly.pdbx_seq_one_letter_code
_entity_poly.pdbx_strand_id
1 'polypeptide(L)'
;MRHLYTLLFCALASLAQADQIAPPLPALYAVTDVASSDSLNIRAAPDAKARIIGTLPSNARKIEVVARSLAGQWAQINTGERTGWVSLHYLRPDPAPRTALGLPAGLSCFGTEPFWTVTFSDAPKLTFSTPEGSAEYAITSLSPQAGAINLAAGGLRLVWNDNDTPVTAHILPGLCSDGMSDRAYALHYVDDRGARRGCCSLN
;
A
#
# COMPACT_ATOMS: atom_id res chain seq x y z
N MET A 1 66.52 -29.49 12.05
CA MET A 1 65.22 -29.21 12.69
C MET A 1 64.57 -28.04 11.94
N ARG A 2 63.55 -28.39 11.11
CA ARG A 2 62.80 -27.39 10.30
C ARG A 2 61.44 -27.19 10.94
N HIS A 3 61.20 -25.97 11.49
CA HIS A 3 59.91 -25.59 12.06
C HIS A 3 58.98 -25.16 10.94
N LEU A 4 57.93 -25.93 10.75
CA LEU A 4 56.81 -25.60 9.85
C LEU A 4 55.84 -24.72 10.59
N TYR A 5 55.72 -23.44 10.23
CA TYR A 5 54.66 -22.54 10.74
C TYR A 5 53.46 -22.66 9.85
N THR A 6 52.38 -23.28 10.38
CA THR A 6 51.07 -23.34 9.73
C THR A 6 50.32 -22.03 10.01
N LEU A 7 50.21 -21.18 9.00
CA LEU A 7 49.38 -19.97 9.06
C LEU A 7 47.92 -20.35 8.89
N LEU A 8 47.13 -20.23 9.98
CA LEU A 8 45.69 -20.41 9.97
C LEU A 8 45.04 -19.13 9.44
N PHE A 9 44.56 -19.14 8.19
CA PHE A 9 43.79 -18.06 7.60
C PHE A 9 42.34 -18.15 8.11
N CYS A 10 41.96 -17.30 9.09
CA CYS A 10 40.56 -17.09 9.47
C CYS A 10 39.89 -16.22 8.40
N ALA A 11 39.13 -16.82 7.50
CA ALA A 11 38.26 -16.10 6.59
C ALA A 11 37.07 -15.54 7.35
N LEU A 12 37.10 -14.25 7.66
CA LEU A 12 35.94 -13.50 8.15
C LEU A 12 34.95 -13.34 6.98
N ALA A 13 33.93 -14.20 6.97
CA ALA A 13 32.78 -14.02 6.09
C ALA A 13 31.98 -12.81 6.59
N SER A 14 32.20 -11.65 6.00
CA SER A 14 31.32 -10.50 6.16
C SER A 14 29.96 -10.85 5.57
N LEU A 15 28.98 -11.12 6.42
CA LEU A 15 27.57 -11.15 6.02
C LEU A 15 27.20 -9.73 5.61
N ALA A 16 27.21 -9.44 4.30
CA ALA A 16 26.62 -8.26 3.75
C ALA A 16 25.11 -8.34 4.04
N GLN A 17 24.65 -7.65 5.07
CA GLN A 17 23.23 -7.34 5.20
C GLN A 17 22.88 -6.47 4.00
N ALA A 18 22.19 -7.05 3.03
CA ALA A 18 21.54 -6.28 1.98
C ALA A 18 20.57 -5.34 2.70
N ASP A 19 20.88 -4.05 2.66
CA ASP A 19 20.01 -2.99 3.15
C ASP A 19 18.69 -3.12 2.36
N GLN A 20 17.68 -3.70 2.99
CA GLN A 20 16.38 -3.94 2.37
C GLN A 20 15.73 -2.57 2.19
N ILE A 21 15.94 -1.98 1.02
CA ILE A 21 15.26 -0.73 0.66
C ILE A 21 13.77 -0.94 0.92
N ALA A 22 13.25 -0.22 1.89
CA ALA A 22 11.85 -0.34 2.27
C ALA A 22 10.95 -0.04 1.07
N PRO A 23 9.93 -0.88 0.76
CA PRO A 23 9.10 -0.71 -0.41
C PRO A 23 8.49 0.69 -0.47
N PRO A 24 8.34 1.27 -1.67
CA PRO A 24 7.65 2.54 -1.84
C PRO A 24 6.18 2.43 -1.36
N LEU A 25 5.59 3.55 -0.93
CA LEU A 25 4.24 3.57 -0.35
C LEU A 25 3.17 4.03 -1.35
N PRO A 26 1.92 3.54 -1.22
CA PRO A 26 1.45 2.61 -0.18
C PRO A 26 1.96 1.18 -0.39
N ALA A 27 2.10 0.45 0.71
CA ALA A 27 2.51 -0.95 0.67
C ALA A 27 1.87 -1.74 1.81
N LEU A 28 1.65 -3.04 1.59
CA LEU A 28 1.09 -3.94 2.59
C LEU A 28 2.18 -4.59 3.42
N TYR A 29 1.91 -4.72 4.71
CA TYR A 29 2.78 -5.30 5.72
C TYR A 29 2.06 -6.33 6.57
N ALA A 30 2.83 -7.17 7.25
CA ALA A 30 2.37 -8.05 8.32
C ALA A 30 3.13 -7.73 9.61
N VAL A 31 2.50 -7.98 10.76
CA VAL A 31 3.17 -7.92 12.06
C VAL A 31 4.20 -9.05 12.14
N THR A 32 5.34 -8.76 12.72
CA THR A 32 6.44 -9.70 13.03
C THR A 32 7.03 -9.39 14.41
N ASP A 33 7.74 -10.35 14.98
CA ASP A 33 8.48 -10.21 16.25
C ASP A 33 7.64 -9.73 17.45
N VAL A 34 6.33 -10.00 17.40
CA VAL A 34 5.38 -9.80 18.51
C VAL A 34 4.95 -11.17 19.03
N ALA A 35 5.06 -11.41 20.32
CA ALA A 35 4.65 -12.68 20.94
C ALA A 35 3.16 -12.95 20.68
N SER A 36 2.77 -14.22 20.52
CA SER A 36 1.38 -14.60 20.25
C SER A 36 0.38 -14.19 21.34
N SER A 37 0.86 -13.95 22.56
CA SER A 37 0.07 -13.46 23.70
C SER A 37 0.05 -11.93 23.80
N ASP A 38 0.71 -11.21 22.89
CA ASP A 38 0.83 -9.76 22.89
C ASP A 38 0.28 -9.13 21.59
N SER A 39 0.27 -7.82 21.52
CA SER A 39 -0.22 -7.04 20.39
C SER A 39 0.67 -5.83 20.10
N LEU A 40 0.74 -5.43 18.83
CA LEU A 40 1.45 -4.23 18.41
C LEU A 40 0.59 -2.99 18.67
N ASN A 41 1.10 -2.06 19.48
CA ASN A 41 0.40 -0.82 19.81
C ASN A 41 0.32 0.13 18.61
N ILE A 42 -0.87 0.67 18.39
CA ILE A 42 -1.12 1.81 17.48
C ILE A 42 -1.14 3.08 18.34
N ARG A 43 -0.31 4.06 17.99
CA ARG A 43 -0.12 5.28 18.78
C ARG A 43 -0.64 6.51 18.05
N ALA A 44 -1.01 7.54 18.80
CA ALA A 44 -1.52 8.80 18.27
C ALA A 44 -0.45 9.65 17.56
N ALA A 45 0.84 9.39 17.84
CA ALA A 45 1.99 10.07 17.23
C ALA A 45 3.14 9.07 17.03
N PRO A 46 4.13 9.36 16.17
CA PRO A 46 5.29 8.51 15.93
C PRO A 46 6.31 8.60 17.07
N ASP A 47 5.87 8.26 18.28
CA ASP A 47 6.63 8.30 19.52
C ASP A 47 6.22 7.13 20.43
N ALA A 48 7.21 6.45 21.02
CA ALA A 48 6.99 5.33 21.94
C ALA A 48 6.24 5.74 23.23
N LYS A 49 6.22 7.02 23.59
CA LYS A 49 5.51 7.56 24.75
C LYS A 49 4.12 8.11 24.39
N ALA A 50 3.81 8.22 23.08
CA ALA A 50 2.50 8.72 22.64
C ALA A 50 1.38 7.78 23.11
N ARG A 51 0.19 8.36 23.33
CA ARG A 51 -1.01 7.64 23.75
C ARG A 51 -1.35 6.50 22.78
N ILE A 52 -1.62 5.32 23.31
CA ILE A 52 -2.10 4.17 22.56
C ILE A 52 -3.56 4.44 22.18
N ILE A 53 -3.90 4.27 20.91
CA ILE A 53 -5.24 4.51 20.33
C ILE A 53 -5.86 3.26 19.72
N GLY A 54 -5.13 2.15 19.71
CA GLY A 54 -5.55 0.85 19.19
C GLY A 54 -4.41 -0.16 19.26
N THR A 55 -4.68 -1.38 18.82
CA THR A 55 -3.70 -2.45 18.74
C THR A 55 -3.89 -3.29 17.49
N LEU A 56 -2.83 -3.95 17.02
CA LEU A 56 -2.86 -5.00 16.00
C LEU A 56 -2.49 -6.33 16.64
N PRO A 57 -3.21 -7.42 16.36
CA PRO A 57 -2.81 -8.74 16.82
C PRO A 57 -1.45 -9.17 16.24
N SER A 58 -0.72 -10.02 16.95
CA SER A 58 0.62 -10.48 16.55
C SER A 58 0.68 -11.17 15.18
N ASN A 59 -0.45 -11.69 14.68
CA ASN A 59 -0.59 -12.33 13.39
C ASN A 59 -1.28 -11.44 12.33
N ALA A 60 -1.44 -10.13 12.58
CA ALA A 60 -2.09 -9.23 11.63
C ALA A 60 -1.31 -9.18 10.30
N ARG A 61 -2.07 -9.18 9.21
CA ARG A 61 -1.55 -9.14 7.85
C ARG A 61 -2.28 -8.10 7.02
N LYS A 62 -1.74 -7.80 5.82
CA LYS A 62 -2.31 -6.84 4.86
C LYS A 62 -2.52 -5.45 5.48
N ILE A 63 -1.62 -5.05 6.36
CA ILE A 63 -1.66 -3.73 6.98
C ILE A 63 -1.15 -2.71 5.96
N GLU A 64 -2.02 -1.85 5.47
CA GLU A 64 -1.63 -0.79 4.54
C GLU A 64 -0.89 0.31 5.27
N VAL A 65 0.37 0.50 4.91
CA VAL A 65 1.20 1.62 5.35
C VAL A 65 1.10 2.73 4.32
N VAL A 66 0.59 3.89 4.71
CA VAL A 66 0.34 5.03 3.83
C VAL A 66 1.45 6.08 3.89
N ALA A 67 2.15 6.19 5.01
CA ALA A 67 3.28 7.10 5.19
C ALA A 67 4.31 6.55 6.18
N ARG A 68 5.50 7.16 6.19
CA ARG A 68 6.54 6.93 7.20
C ARG A 68 6.86 8.23 7.91
N SER A 69 7.24 8.14 9.18
CA SER A 69 7.79 9.30 9.91
C SER A 69 9.08 9.79 9.23
N LEU A 70 9.45 11.05 9.45
CA LEU A 70 10.69 11.64 8.90
C LEU A 70 11.94 10.84 9.28
N ALA A 71 11.99 10.30 10.51
CA ALA A 71 13.10 9.44 10.96
C ALA A 71 13.02 8.00 10.40
N GLY A 72 11.95 7.64 9.65
CA GLY A 72 11.79 6.32 9.04
C GLY A 72 11.51 5.17 10.01
N GLN A 73 11.28 5.44 11.30
CA GLN A 73 11.10 4.39 12.32
C GLN A 73 9.64 4.02 12.56
N TRP A 74 8.70 4.83 12.10
CA TRP A 74 7.27 4.66 12.31
C TRP A 74 6.52 4.62 11.01
N ALA A 75 5.51 3.75 10.94
CA ALA A 75 4.57 3.61 9.84
C ALA A 75 3.22 4.22 10.22
N GLN A 76 2.63 5.02 9.35
CA GLN A 76 1.27 5.50 9.47
C GLN A 76 0.32 4.50 8.83
N ILE A 77 -0.71 4.11 9.57
CA ILE A 77 -1.76 3.18 9.16
C ILE A 77 -3.13 3.75 9.52
N ASN A 78 -4.18 3.23 8.93
CA ASN A 78 -5.55 3.52 9.33
C ASN A 78 -6.01 2.59 10.46
N THR A 79 -6.77 3.11 11.41
CA THR A 79 -7.42 2.38 12.49
C THR A 79 -8.78 2.98 12.82
N GLY A 80 -9.87 2.27 12.49
CA GLY A 80 -11.22 2.86 12.48
C GLY A 80 -11.27 4.06 11.53
N GLU A 81 -11.85 5.16 11.98
CA GLU A 81 -12.05 6.38 11.19
C GLU A 81 -10.88 7.37 11.29
N ARG A 82 -9.69 6.92 11.69
CA ARG A 82 -8.51 7.79 11.87
C ARG A 82 -7.21 7.09 11.53
N THR A 83 -6.15 7.88 11.45
CA THR A 83 -4.78 7.37 11.35
C THR A 83 -4.16 7.10 12.73
N GLY A 84 -3.16 6.24 12.73
CA GLY A 84 -2.29 5.98 13.87
C GLY A 84 -0.90 5.55 13.42
N TRP A 85 0.00 5.40 14.37
CA TRP A 85 1.39 5.09 14.13
C TRP A 85 1.81 3.79 14.80
N VAL A 86 2.48 2.93 14.06
CA VAL A 86 3.09 1.68 14.56
C VAL A 86 4.58 1.70 14.28
N SER A 87 5.36 1.04 15.14
CA SER A 87 6.80 0.93 14.91
C SER A 87 7.08 0.00 13.72
N LEU A 88 7.87 0.48 12.74
CA LEU A 88 8.31 -0.29 11.58
C LEU A 88 9.19 -1.50 11.96
N HIS A 89 9.81 -1.48 13.13
CA HIS A 89 10.57 -2.62 13.65
C HIS A 89 9.74 -3.90 13.73
N TYR A 90 8.43 -3.78 13.99
CA TYR A 90 7.50 -4.90 14.12
C TYR A 90 6.68 -5.15 12.84
N LEU A 91 7.12 -4.63 11.71
CA LEU A 91 6.47 -4.84 10.42
C LEU A 91 7.45 -5.42 9.40
N ARG A 92 6.99 -6.43 8.65
CA ARG A 92 7.67 -6.94 7.46
C ARG A 92 6.80 -6.77 6.23
N PRO A 93 7.36 -6.53 5.03
CA PRO A 93 6.58 -6.46 3.79
C PRO A 93 5.73 -7.73 3.58
N ASP A 94 4.47 -7.53 3.21
CA ASP A 94 3.49 -8.59 2.92
C ASP A 94 2.71 -8.22 1.63
N PRO A 95 3.40 -8.18 0.46
CA PRO A 95 2.81 -7.67 -0.76
C PRO A 95 1.59 -8.48 -1.17
N ALA A 96 0.55 -7.79 -1.65
CA ALA A 96 -0.62 -8.43 -2.23
C ALA A 96 -0.23 -9.28 -3.45
N PRO A 97 -0.91 -10.41 -3.71
CA PRO A 97 -0.87 -11.07 -5.01
C PRO A 97 -1.16 -10.05 -6.12
N ARG A 98 -0.68 -10.35 -7.33
CA ARG A 98 -0.99 -9.54 -8.50
C ARG A 98 -2.13 -10.17 -9.27
N THR A 99 -3.05 -9.34 -9.75
CA THR A 99 -4.05 -9.73 -10.76
C THR A 99 -3.38 -10.05 -12.09
N ALA A 100 -4.11 -10.63 -13.03
CA ALA A 100 -3.61 -10.85 -14.39
C ALA A 100 -3.20 -9.54 -15.10
N LEU A 101 -3.74 -8.40 -14.67
CA LEU A 101 -3.36 -7.06 -15.14
C LEU A 101 -2.09 -6.52 -14.46
N GLY A 102 -1.50 -7.26 -13.51
CA GLY A 102 -0.36 -6.82 -12.72
C GLY A 102 -0.70 -5.81 -11.63
N LEU A 103 -2.00 -5.56 -11.36
CA LEU A 103 -2.45 -4.70 -10.26
C LEU A 103 -2.39 -5.45 -8.92
N PRO A 104 -2.17 -4.77 -7.79
CA PRO A 104 -2.33 -5.39 -6.48
C PRO A 104 -3.77 -5.92 -6.31
N ALA A 105 -3.91 -7.18 -5.92
CA ALA A 105 -5.22 -7.71 -5.55
C ALA A 105 -5.75 -6.95 -4.32
N GLY A 106 -7.02 -6.52 -4.38
CA GLY A 106 -7.63 -5.68 -3.34
C GLY A 106 -7.56 -4.18 -3.61
N LEU A 107 -6.82 -3.75 -4.66
CA LEU A 107 -6.86 -2.34 -5.06
C LEU A 107 -8.29 -1.90 -5.32
N SER A 108 -8.72 -0.86 -4.61
CA SER A 108 -10.01 -0.20 -4.82
C SER A 108 -9.84 1.31 -4.76
N CYS A 109 -10.65 2.03 -5.54
CA CYS A 109 -10.69 3.50 -5.51
C CYS A 109 -12.11 3.95 -5.24
N PHE A 110 -12.27 5.07 -4.56
CA PHE A 110 -13.59 5.54 -4.12
C PHE A 110 -13.62 7.06 -3.96
N GLY A 111 -14.80 7.61 -4.04
CA GLY A 111 -15.11 9.01 -3.74
C GLY A 111 -16.37 9.13 -2.90
N THR A 112 -16.56 10.30 -2.27
CA THR A 112 -17.59 10.53 -1.28
C THR A 112 -18.66 11.53 -1.70
N GLU A 113 -18.42 12.33 -2.77
CA GLU A 113 -19.37 13.33 -3.25
C GLU A 113 -19.35 13.40 -4.78
N PRO A 114 -20.24 12.65 -5.45
CA PRO A 114 -21.12 11.59 -4.96
C PRO A 114 -20.35 10.33 -4.56
N PHE A 115 -20.99 9.43 -3.80
CA PHE A 115 -20.39 8.14 -3.46
C PHE A 115 -20.23 7.26 -4.70
N TRP A 116 -19.03 6.75 -4.90
CA TRP A 116 -18.71 5.77 -5.93
C TRP A 116 -17.52 4.90 -5.50
N THR A 117 -17.43 3.72 -6.08
CA THR A 117 -16.28 2.81 -5.90
C THR A 117 -15.90 2.19 -7.23
N VAL A 118 -14.60 2.04 -7.47
CA VAL A 118 -14.02 1.24 -8.57
C VAL A 118 -13.21 0.11 -7.97
N THR A 119 -13.51 -1.12 -8.38
CA THR A 119 -12.74 -2.32 -8.02
C THR A 119 -12.24 -3.02 -9.28
N PHE A 120 -11.18 -3.81 -9.15
CA PHE A 120 -10.52 -4.49 -10.26
C PHE A 120 -10.59 -6.00 -10.05
N SER A 121 -11.01 -6.73 -11.10
CA SER A 121 -11.04 -8.20 -11.10
C SER A 121 -9.74 -8.80 -11.65
N ASP A 122 -9.63 -10.13 -11.60
CA ASP A 122 -8.53 -10.86 -12.26
C ASP A 122 -8.63 -10.83 -13.79
N ALA A 123 -9.83 -10.62 -14.33
CA ALA A 123 -10.04 -10.35 -15.76
C ALA A 123 -9.72 -8.87 -16.09
N PRO A 124 -9.53 -8.51 -17.36
CA PRO A 124 -9.33 -7.11 -17.77
C PRO A 124 -10.63 -6.29 -17.66
N LYS A 125 -11.19 -6.25 -16.46
CA LYS A 125 -12.44 -5.58 -16.12
C LYS A 125 -12.31 -4.79 -14.83
N LEU A 126 -13.07 -3.73 -14.75
CA LEU A 126 -13.37 -3.01 -13.52
C LEU A 126 -14.87 -3.03 -13.25
N THR A 127 -15.24 -2.97 -11.98
CA THR A 127 -16.61 -2.74 -11.53
C THR A 127 -16.70 -1.33 -11.00
N PHE A 128 -17.59 -0.53 -11.57
CA PHE A 128 -17.94 0.80 -11.07
C PHE A 128 -19.27 0.70 -10.31
N SER A 129 -19.29 1.13 -9.06
CA SER A 129 -20.46 1.05 -8.19
C SER A 129 -20.82 2.42 -7.65
N THR A 130 -22.13 2.68 -7.55
CA THR A 130 -22.74 3.84 -6.89
C THR A 130 -23.88 3.34 -5.98
N PRO A 131 -24.51 4.18 -5.16
CA PRO A 131 -25.69 3.80 -4.38
C PRO A 131 -26.85 3.30 -5.25
N GLU A 132 -26.94 3.73 -6.51
CA GLU A 132 -27.98 3.35 -7.46
C GLU A 132 -27.74 1.98 -8.13
N GLY A 133 -26.51 1.48 -8.09
CA GLY A 133 -26.14 0.18 -8.65
C GLY A 133 -24.70 0.07 -9.08
N SER A 134 -24.38 -1.04 -9.74
CA SER A 134 -23.03 -1.32 -10.23
C SER A 134 -23.05 -1.81 -11.68
N ALA A 135 -21.98 -1.51 -12.41
CA ALA A 135 -21.75 -1.95 -13.77
C ALA A 135 -20.30 -2.41 -13.97
N GLU A 136 -20.12 -3.44 -14.80
CA GLU A 136 -18.80 -3.90 -15.21
C GLU A 136 -18.39 -3.29 -16.55
N TYR A 137 -17.13 -2.90 -16.65
CA TYR A 137 -16.56 -2.33 -17.86
C TYR A 137 -15.26 -3.06 -18.23
N ALA A 138 -15.09 -3.31 -19.54
CA ALA A 138 -13.84 -3.86 -20.05
C ALA A 138 -12.75 -2.78 -20.04
N ILE A 139 -11.59 -3.09 -19.46
CA ILE A 139 -10.40 -2.24 -19.55
C ILE A 139 -9.78 -2.44 -20.93
N THR A 140 -9.74 -1.39 -21.72
CA THR A 140 -9.24 -1.41 -23.11
C THR A 140 -7.75 -1.03 -23.18
N SER A 141 -7.25 -0.30 -22.19
CA SER A 141 -5.83 0.04 -22.09
C SER A 141 -5.43 0.21 -20.64
N LEU A 142 -4.25 -0.27 -20.32
CA LEU A 142 -3.61 -0.12 -19.02
C LEU A 142 -2.13 0.15 -19.25
N SER A 143 -1.62 1.25 -18.74
CA SER A 143 -0.22 1.59 -18.89
C SER A 143 0.31 2.30 -17.64
N PRO A 144 1.49 1.93 -17.16
CA PRO A 144 2.16 2.67 -16.11
C PRO A 144 2.52 4.06 -16.62
N GLN A 145 2.52 5.06 -15.74
CA GLN A 145 2.98 6.41 -16.07
C GLN A 145 4.50 6.43 -16.33
N ALA A 146 5.25 5.52 -15.70
CA ALA A 146 6.68 5.36 -15.88
C ALA A 146 7.10 3.91 -15.59
N GLY A 147 7.46 3.14 -16.62
CA GLY A 147 7.98 1.77 -16.48
C GLY A 147 6.93 0.73 -16.04
N ALA A 148 7.33 -0.29 -15.28
CA ALA A 148 6.43 -1.33 -14.77
C ALA A 148 5.39 -0.77 -13.79
N ILE A 149 4.21 -1.42 -13.68
CA ILE A 149 3.14 -0.97 -12.79
C ILE A 149 3.64 -0.93 -11.34
N ASN A 150 3.99 0.26 -10.90
CA ASN A 150 4.36 0.60 -9.54
C ASN A 150 3.57 1.84 -9.14
N LEU A 151 2.40 1.61 -8.55
CA LEU A 151 1.48 2.69 -8.15
C LEU A 151 2.15 3.72 -7.24
N ALA A 152 3.08 3.28 -6.41
CA ALA A 152 3.77 4.14 -5.45
C ALA A 152 4.87 5.02 -6.08
N ALA A 153 5.40 4.66 -7.25
CA ALA A 153 6.51 5.38 -7.89
C ALA A 153 6.10 6.16 -9.14
N GLY A 154 5.11 5.69 -9.90
CA GLY A 154 4.77 6.29 -11.20
C GLY A 154 3.28 6.39 -11.49
N GLY A 155 2.46 5.77 -10.67
CA GLY A 155 1.01 5.73 -10.91
C GLY A 155 0.62 4.82 -12.09
N LEU A 156 -0.63 4.96 -12.49
CA LEU A 156 -1.26 4.15 -13.51
C LEU A 156 -2.23 5.00 -14.33
N ARG A 157 -2.22 4.81 -15.64
CA ARG A 157 -3.29 5.26 -16.53
C ARG A 157 -4.09 4.04 -16.99
N LEU A 158 -5.40 4.12 -16.93
CA LEU A 158 -6.30 3.11 -17.47
C LEU A 158 -7.39 3.73 -18.33
N VAL A 159 -7.88 2.97 -19.32
CA VAL A 159 -8.98 3.37 -20.20
C VAL A 159 -9.99 2.23 -20.23
N TRP A 160 -11.26 2.57 -20.11
CA TRP A 160 -12.39 1.66 -20.36
C TRP A 160 -13.46 2.36 -21.16
N ASN A 161 -14.41 1.61 -21.70
CA ASN A 161 -15.52 2.21 -22.45
C ASN A 161 -16.80 2.18 -21.64
N ASP A 162 -17.49 3.31 -21.63
CA ASP A 162 -18.84 3.43 -21.11
C ASP A 162 -19.77 3.82 -22.25
N ASN A 163 -20.63 2.86 -22.68
CA ASN A 163 -21.52 3.02 -23.85
C ASN A 163 -20.76 3.58 -25.06
N ASP A 164 -19.67 2.92 -25.46
CA ASP A 164 -18.78 3.28 -26.58
C ASP A 164 -18.00 4.60 -26.37
N THR A 165 -18.14 5.26 -25.25
CA THR A 165 -17.36 6.45 -24.93
C THR A 165 -16.15 6.05 -24.09
N PRO A 166 -14.92 6.32 -24.56
CA PRO A 166 -13.73 6.02 -23.77
C PRO A 166 -13.65 6.95 -22.55
N VAL A 167 -13.38 6.35 -21.41
CA VAL A 167 -13.11 7.05 -20.13
C VAL A 167 -11.67 6.80 -19.75
N THR A 168 -10.94 7.85 -19.50
CA THR A 168 -9.55 7.78 -19.03
C THR A 168 -9.48 8.08 -17.55
N ALA A 169 -8.85 7.19 -16.78
CA ALA A 169 -8.56 7.44 -15.38
C ALA A 169 -7.07 7.31 -15.09
N HIS A 170 -6.68 7.98 -14.02
CA HIS A 170 -5.33 7.94 -13.45
C HIS A 170 -5.40 7.57 -11.98
N ILE A 171 -4.53 6.66 -11.56
CA ILE A 171 -4.24 6.40 -10.15
C ILE A 171 -2.82 6.90 -9.92
N LEU A 172 -2.67 7.90 -9.06
CA LEU A 172 -1.42 8.63 -8.87
C LEU A 172 -0.98 8.56 -7.41
N PRO A 173 0.33 8.41 -7.13
CA PRO A 173 0.84 8.46 -5.77
C PRO A 173 0.66 9.87 -5.18
N GLY A 174 0.31 9.94 -3.92
CA GLY A 174 0.14 11.17 -3.17
C GLY A 174 -0.82 11.01 -2.00
N LEU A 175 -0.68 11.87 -1.00
CA LEU A 175 -1.59 11.87 0.14
C LEU A 175 -2.99 12.28 -0.31
N CYS A 176 -3.98 11.48 0.08
CA CYS A 176 -5.38 11.66 -0.25
C CYS A 176 -6.22 11.56 1.03
N SER A 177 -7.22 12.43 1.16
CA SER A 177 -8.27 12.39 2.19
C SER A 177 -9.61 12.14 1.53
N ASP A 178 -10.45 11.33 2.16
CA ASP A 178 -11.83 11.09 1.73
C ASP A 178 -12.79 12.22 2.09
N GLY A 179 -12.32 13.20 2.88
CA GLY A 179 -13.12 14.35 3.33
C GLY A 179 -14.18 14.05 4.39
N MET A 180 -14.32 12.78 4.83
CA MET A 180 -15.34 12.33 5.77
C MET A 180 -14.77 11.75 7.07
N SER A 181 -13.52 11.29 7.03
CA SER A 181 -12.83 10.68 8.16
C SER A 181 -11.45 11.29 8.39
N ASP A 182 -10.82 10.96 9.52
CA ASP A 182 -9.41 11.27 9.78
C ASP A 182 -8.47 10.18 9.22
N ARG A 183 -8.94 9.37 8.28
CA ARG A 183 -8.14 8.38 7.56
C ARG A 183 -7.25 9.07 6.54
N ALA A 184 -6.15 8.45 6.21
CA ALA A 184 -5.26 8.88 5.15
C ALA A 184 -5.06 7.78 4.11
N TYR A 185 -4.88 8.19 2.88
CA TYR A 185 -4.60 7.29 1.76
C TYR A 185 -3.37 7.83 1.01
N ALA A 186 -2.69 6.97 0.29
CA ALA A 186 -1.46 7.34 -0.41
C ALA A 186 -1.58 7.29 -1.94
N LEU A 187 -2.81 7.16 -2.45
CA LEU A 187 -3.12 7.14 -3.88
C LEU A 187 -4.36 7.99 -4.15
N HIS A 188 -4.28 8.79 -5.21
CA HIS A 188 -5.39 9.54 -5.78
C HIS A 188 -5.96 8.82 -6.98
N TYR A 189 -7.27 8.90 -7.15
CA TYR A 189 -7.97 8.57 -8.39
C TYR A 189 -8.52 9.84 -9.03
N VAL A 190 -8.39 9.94 -10.35
CA VAL A 190 -9.05 10.97 -11.15
C VAL A 190 -9.46 10.40 -12.49
N ASP A 191 -10.68 10.69 -12.97
CA ASP A 191 -11.12 10.36 -14.31
C ASP A 191 -11.70 11.58 -15.07
N ASP A 192 -11.78 11.45 -16.38
CA ASP A 192 -12.33 12.48 -17.26
C ASP A 192 -13.86 12.40 -17.41
N ARG A 193 -14.51 11.33 -16.89
CA ARG A 193 -15.96 11.19 -16.86
C ARG A 193 -16.56 11.96 -15.69
N GLY A 194 -16.86 13.23 -15.89
CA GLY A 194 -17.43 14.08 -14.86
C GLY A 194 -16.40 14.57 -13.83
N ALA A 195 -15.11 14.51 -14.16
CA ALA A 195 -14.00 14.94 -13.31
C ALA A 195 -14.03 14.34 -11.90
N ARG A 196 -14.37 13.04 -11.78
CA ARG A 196 -14.40 12.36 -10.49
C ARG A 196 -13.02 12.33 -9.87
N ARG A 197 -12.99 12.61 -8.59
CA ARG A 197 -11.78 12.55 -7.76
C ARG A 197 -12.05 11.73 -6.52
N GLY A 198 -11.04 10.99 -6.07
CA GLY A 198 -11.15 10.19 -4.87
C GLY A 198 -9.81 9.61 -4.46
N CYS A 199 -9.86 8.71 -3.50
CA CYS A 199 -8.69 8.02 -2.97
C CYS A 199 -8.70 6.55 -3.38
N CYS A 200 -7.54 5.89 -3.29
CA CYS A 200 -7.46 4.44 -3.44
C CYS A 200 -6.75 3.81 -2.25
N SER A 201 -7.10 2.57 -1.98
CA SER A 201 -6.52 1.70 -0.95
C SER A 201 -6.13 0.36 -1.57
N LEU A 202 -5.16 -0.32 -0.94
CA LEU A 202 -4.73 -1.68 -1.29
C LEU A 202 -5.48 -2.76 -0.51
N ASN A 203 -6.46 -2.36 0.33
CA ASN A 203 -7.28 -3.25 1.18
C ASN A 203 -8.75 -3.11 0.83
#